data_f5625ac91733c76bd5771c282d9a7ebf
#
_entry.id   f5625ac91733c76bd5771c282d9a7ebf
#
_cell.length_a   1.000
_cell.length_b   1.000
_cell.length_c   1.000
_cell.angle_alpha   90.00
_cell.angle_beta   90.00
_cell.angle_gamma   90.00
#
_symmetry.space_group_name_H-M   'P 1'
#
loop_
_entity.id
_entity.type
_entity.pdbx_description
1 polymer ?
#
loop_
_entity_poly.entity_id
_entity_poly.type
_entity_poly.pdbx_seq_one_letter_code
_entity_poly.pdbx_strand_id
1 'polypeptide(L)'
;MHRTIWLLLLVAFATILGSASDSDIGLPEVDPLDYAEGEIVTAGSSTVFPLSERMAERWTDAGGVAPSIASIGSGAGFERFCVEGETDISNASRAIKDSEVESCAAIGREPIEFRVGTDALVVTVSAANDFVTDVSLEELAMIFSSADTWSDVRAEWPAEAIQRFIPGTDSGTFDYFVEAVFDEDEEPILSANPQLSEDDNVLVQGITGSLYAIGFFGYAYYVENQDALNILSIEGIEANALTIDDGSYPLARPLFIYSDAGIMVEKPQVNAFISFYLTYVNDEVIDVGYFPASADALNAAKNAFLDAMMEM
;
A
#
# COMPACT_ATOMS: atom_id res chain seq x y z
N MET A 1 -34.03 -73.68 -3.86
CA MET A 1 -34.16 -72.37 -3.21
C MET A 1 -32.82 -71.67 -3.28
N HIS A 2 -32.57 -70.87 -4.31
CA HIS A 2 -31.33 -70.14 -4.51
C HIS A 2 -31.63 -68.63 -4.24
N ARG A 3 -30.98 -68.04 -3.21
CA ARG A 3 -31.05 -66.64 -2.91
C ARG A 3 -29.84 -65.97 -3.56
N THR A 4 -30.07 -65.18 -4.58
CA THR A 4 -29.08 -64.33 -5.25
C THR A 4 -28.96 -63.01 -4.45
N ILE A 5 -27.77 -62.78 -3.91
CA ILE A 5 -27.40 -61.53 -3.22
C ILE A 5 -26.86 -60.56 -4.28
N TRP A 6 -27.55 -59.42 -4.47
CA TRP A 6 -27.07 -58.32 -5.29
C TRP A 6 -26.18 -57.41 -4.41
N LEU A 7 -24.90 -57.35 -4.77
CA LEU A 7 -23.95 -56.39 -4.19
C LEU A 7 -24.06 -55.05 -4.98
N LEU A 8 -24.59 -54.03 -4.34
CA LEU A 8 -24.57 -52.67 -4.85
C LEU A 8 -23.17 -52.05 -4.56
N LEU A 9 -22.38 -51.86 -5.60
CA LEU A 9 -21.16 -51.08 -5.55
C LEU A 9 -21.53 -49.57 -5.58
N LEU A 10 -21.39 -48.90 -4.45
CA LEU A 10 -21.43 -47.46 -4.35
C LEU A 10 -20.05 -46.92 -4.80
N VAL A 11 -19.99 -46.39 -6.02
CA VAL A 11 -18.82 -45.59 -6.47
C VAL A 11 -18.94 -44.20 -5.87
N ALA A 12 -18.15 -43.94 -4.84
CA ALA A 12 -17.96 -42.59 -4.29
C ALA A 12 -17.10 -41.78 -5.27
N PHE A 13 -17.72 -40.85 -5.97
CA PHE A 13 -17.00 -39.79 -6.71
C PHE A 13 -16.46 -38.83 -5.68
N ALA A 14 -15.19 -38.97 -5.33
CA ALA A 14 -14.44 -37.95 -4.61
C ALA A 14 -14.14 -36.84 -5.62
N THR A 15 -14.88 -35.73 -5.57
CA THR A 15 -14.48 -34.48 -6.20
C THR A 15 -13.24 -33.95 -5.44
N ILE A 16 -12.08 -34.16 -6.02
CA ILE A 16 -10.87 -33.48 -5.63
C ILE A 16 -11.10 -32.03 -6.04
N LEU A 17 -11.51 -31.17 -5.11
CA LEU A 17 -11.31 -29.74 -5.20
C LEU A 17 -9.78 -29.53 -5.18
N GLY A 18 -9.18 -29.43 -6.36
CA GLY A 18 -7.83 -28.95 -6.50
C GLY A 18 -7.81 -27.53 -5.98
N SER A 19 -7.13 -27.31 -4.85
CA SER A 19 -6.60 -26.00 -4.52
C SER A 19 -5.74 -25.62 -5.71
N ALA A 20 -6.11 -24.58 -6.45
CA ALA A 20 -5.20 -23.94 -7.36
C ALA A 20 -4.00 -23.50 -6.48
N SER A 21 -2.86 -24.12 -6.68
CA SER A 21 -1.62 -23.58 -6.12
C SER A 21 -1.41 -22.26 -6.85
N ASP A 22 -1.40 -21.16 -6.11
CA ASP A 22 -0.92 -19.86 -6.54
C ASP A 22 0.53 -20.03 -7.01
N SER A 23 0.69 -20.37 -8.29
CA SER A 23 2.02 -20.42 -8.88
C SER A 23 2.39 -19.00 -9.27
N ASP A 24 3.43 -18.46 -8.65
CA ASP A 24 4.01 -17.18 -9.04
C ASP A 24 4.27 -17.16 -10.55
N ILE A 25 3.77 -16.14 -11.23
CA ILE A 25 3.99 -15.94 -12.66
C ILE A 25 5.39 -15.40 -12.84
N GLY A 26 6.26 -16.19 -13.49
CA GLY A 26 7.61 -15.77 -13.83
C GLY A 26 7.60 -14.80 -15.01
N LEU A 27 8.23 -13.63 -14.83
CA LEU A 27 8.56 -12.72 -15.93
C LEU A 27 9.87 -13.14 -16.59
N PRO A 28 10.11 -12.74 -17.87
CA PRO A 28 11.41 -12.92 -18.51
C PRO A 28 12.53 -12.35 -17.65
N GLU A 29 13.62 -13.11 -17.50
CA GLU A 29 14.81 -12.64 -16.78
C GLU A 29 15.41 -11.44 -17.50
N VAL A 30 15.71 -10.38 -16.75
CA VAL A 30 16.29 -9.13 -17.23
C VAL A 30 17.66 -8.94 -16.60
N ASP A 31 18.69 -8.73 -17.42
CA ASP A 31 20.00 -8.26 -16.95
C ASP A 31 20.04 -6.73 -17.06
N PRO A 32 20.06 -5.97 -15.95
CA PRO A 32 20.10 -4.51 -15.97
C PRO A 32 21.29 -3.93 -16.75
N LEU A 33 22.41 -4.65 -16.82
CA LEU A 33 23.61 -4.22 -17.58
C LEU A 33 23.33 -4.02 -19.08
N ASP A 34 22.37 -4.76 -19.65
CA ASP A 34 21.97 -4.60 -21.04
C ASP A 34 21.23 -3.28 -21.30
N TYR A 35 20.83 -2.58 -20.23
CA TYR A 35 20.02 -1.33 -20.23
C TYR A 35 20.71 -0.20 -19.48
N ALA A 36 22.04 -0.11 -19.59
CA ALA A 36 22.85 0.93 -18.93
C ALA A 36 22.72 2.32 -19.57
N GLU A 37 22.06 2.42 -20.73
CA GLU A 37 21.87 3.65 -21.48
C GLU A 37 20.39 3.96 -21.66
N GLY A 38 20.09 5.20 -21.95
CA GLY A 38 18.73 5.71 -22.15
C GLY A 38 18.26 6.56 -20.99
N GLU A 39 16.96 6.77 -20.88
CA GLU A 39 16.32 7.60 -19.88
C GLU A 39 15.03 6.92 -19.40
N ILE A 40 14.80 6.88 -18.10
CA ILE A 40 13.57 6.43 -17.44
C ILE A 40 13.07 7.59 -16.60
N VAL A 41 11.88 8.12 -16.93
CA VAL A 41 11.29 9.28 -16.24
C VAL A 41 10.05 8.83 -15.49
N THR A 42 10.07 8.97 -14.17
CA THR A 42 8.97 8.60 -13.28
C THR A 42 8.55 9.82 -12.46
N ALA A 43 7.25 10.01 -12.27
CA ALA A 43 6.74 11.02 -11.36
C ALA A 43 5.42 10.56 -10.74
N GLY A 44 5.04 11.13 -9.58
CA GLY A 44 3.72 10.87 -8.99
C GLY A 44 3.71 10.82 -7.47
N SER A 45 2.99 9.86 -6.94
CA SER A 45 2.70 9.70 -5.53
C SER A 45 3.93 9.79 -4.63
N SER A 46 3.86 10.66 -3.63
CA SER A 46 4.88 10.78 -2.58
C SER A 46 4.94 9.51 -1.72
N THR A 47 3.83 8.80 -1.58
CA THR A 47 3.77 7.51 -0.87
C THR A 47 4.50 6.39 -1.63
N VAL A 48 4.35 6.32 -2.96
CA VAL A 48 5.04 5.30 -3.77
C VAL A 48 6.52 5.66 -3.99
N PHE A 49 6.88 6.93 -3.82
CA PHE A 49 8.23 7.45 -4.06
C PHE A 49 9.32 6.64 -3.35
N PRO A 50 9.27 6.35 -2.01
CA PRO A 50 10.31 5.57 -1.34
C PRO A 50 10.48 4.16 -1.91
N LEU A 51 9.39 3.50 -2.28
CA LEU A 51 9.45 2.17 -2.89
C LEU A 51 10.07 2.23 -4.29
N SER A 52 9.70 3.23 -5.08
CA SER A 52 10.28 3.42 -6.41
C SER A 52 11.75 3.82 -6.35
N GLU A 53 12.18 4.62 -5.36
CA GLU A 53 13.61 4.89 -5.13
C GLU A 53 14.36 3.62 -4.76
N ARG A 54 13.82 2.80 -3.87
CA ARG A 54 14.44 1.53 -3.47
C ARG A 54 14.61 0.58 -4.65
N MET A 55 13.59 0.48 -5.51
CA MET A 55 13.67 -0.32 -6.73
C MET A 55 14.65 0.26 -7.76
N ALA A 56 14.73 1.58 -7.88
CA ALA A 56 15.69 2.26 -8.74
C ALA A 56 17.15 2.10 -8.26
N GLU A 57 17.38 2.14 -6.96
CA GLU A 57 18.66 1.83 -6.34
C GLU A 57 19.11 0.40 -6.70
N ARG A 58 18.26 -0.60 -6.43
CA ARG A 58 18.54 -2.00 -6.74
C ARG A 58 18.84 -2.23 -8.23
N TRP A 59 18.07 -1.59 -9.10
CA TRP A 59 18.25 -1.61 -10.55
C TRP A 59 19.60 -1.00 -10.98
N THR A 60 19.93 0.17 -10.43
CA THR A 60 21.15 0.91 -10.75
C THR A 60 22.40 0.18 -10.22
N ASP A 61 22.32 -0.39 -9.02
CA ASP A 61 23.39 -1.20 -8.44
C ASP A 61 23.68 -2.47 -9.27
N ALA A 62 22.67 -3.00 -9.95
CA ALA A 62 22.80 -4.09 -10.90
C ALA A 62 23.31 -3.65 -12.29
N GLY A 63 23.54 -2.34 -12.51
CA GLY A 63 24.16 -1.78 -13.71
C GLY A 63 23.19 -1.14 -14.72
N GLY A 64 21.88 -1.05 -14.41
CA GLY A 64 20.89 -0.38 -15.23
C GLY A 64 21.02 1.15 -15.19
N VAL A 65 20.45 1.85 -16.18
CA VAL A 65 20.39 3.31 -16.18
C VAL A 65 19.55 3.82 -15.01
N ALA A 66 20.06 4.82 -14.28
CA ALA A 66 19.38 5.40 -13.13
C ALA A 66 18.04 6.07 -13.55
N PRO A 67 16.88 5.62 -13.02
CA PRO A 67 15.61 6.32 -13.24
C PRO A 67 15.61 7.70 -12.57
N SER A 68 15.00 8.68 -13.23
CA SER A 68 14.67 9.97 -12.61
C SER A 68 13.27 9.85 -11.98
N ILE A 69 13.17 10.10 -10.68
CA ILE A 69 11.91 9.96 -9.94
C ILE A 69 11.56 11.28 -9.26
N ALA A 70 10.32 11.77 -9.47
CA ALA A 70 9.83 12.99 -8.85
C ALA A 70 8.61 12.70 -7.96
N SER A 71 8.70 13.14 -6.70
CA SER A 71 7.59 13.09 -5.72
C SER A 71 6.75 14.36 -5.87
N ILE A 72 5.56 14.25 -6.48
CA ILE A 72 4.69 15.39 -6.82
C ILE A 72 3.19 15.13 -6.56
N GLY A 73 2.85 13.98 -5.96
CA GLY A 73 1.49 13.52 -5.74
C GLY A 73 0.90 12.77 -6.94
N SER A 74 -0.06 11.84 -6.69
CA SER A 74 -0.66 10.98 -7.72
C SER A 74 -1.35 11.78 -8.82
N GLY A 75 -2.07 12.86 -8.48
CA GLY A 75 -2.79 13.69 -9.46
C GLY A 75 -1.83 14.38 -10.44
N ALA A 76 -0.79 15.05 -9.93
CA ALA A 76 0.24 15.68 -10.76
C ALA A 76 1.06 14.65 -11.56
N GLY A 77 1.26 13.45 -11.01
CA GLY A 77 1.86 12.33 -11.75
C GLY A 77 1.05 11.94 -12.97
N PHE A 78 -0.26 11.77 -12.82
CA PHE A 78 -1.15 11.49 -13.95
C PHE A 78 -1.26 12.65 -14.92
N GLU A 79 -1.19 13.91 -14.46
CA GLU A 79 -1.15 15.07 -15.37
C GLU A 79 0.07 15.00 -16.29
N ARG A 80 1.27 14.75 -15.72
CA ARG A 80 2.49 14.59 -16.52
C ARG A 80 2.45 13.37 -17.44
N PHE A 81 1.85 12.29 -16.98
CA PHE A 81 1.74 11.06 -17.76
C PHE A 81 0.65 11.14 -18.85
N CYS A 82 -0.56 11.61 -18.49
CA CYS A 82 -1.75 11.54 -19.34
C CYS A 82 -2.03 12.82 -20.15
N VAL A 83 -1.43 13.97 -19.78
CA VAL A 83 -1.71 15.25 -20.46
C VAL A 83 -0.45 15.77 -21.14
N GLU A 84 0.65 15.89 -20.39
CA GLU A 84 1.91 16.44 -20.88
C GLU A 84 2.72 15.41 -21.70
N GLY A 85 2.55 14.12 -21.40
CA GLY A 85 3.29 13.05 -22.06
C GLY A 85 4.78 13.00 -21.70
N GLU A 86 5.19 13.63 -20.58
CA GLU A 86 6.59 13.84 -20.19
C GLU A 86 7.20 12.68 -19.41
N THR A 87 6.37 11.81 -18.80
CA THR A 87 6.85 10.68 -18.00
C THR A 87 6.60 9.34 -18.67
N ASP A 88 7.45 8.36 -18.38
CA ASP A 88 7.36 6.98 -18.85
C ASP A 88 6.54 6.14 -17.86
N ILE A 89 6.64 6.47 -16.57
CA ILE A 89 5.96 5.78 -15.47
C ILE A 89 5.28 6.83 -14.60
N SER A 90 4.04 6.55 -14.16
CA SER A 90 3.36 7.33 -13.14
C SER A 90 3.20 6.50 -11.87
N ASN A 91 3.68 7.02 -10.72
CA ASN A 91 3.45 6.45 -9.40
C ASN A 91 2.10 6.91 -8.86
N ALA A 92 1.29 6.00 -8.29
CA ALA A 92 0.00 6.36 -7.73
C ALA A 92 -0.34 5.54 -6.48
N SER A 93 -0.90 6.20 -5.46
CA SER A 93 -1.41 5.57 -4.22
C SER A 93 -2.94 5.41 -4.24
N ARG A 94 -3.53 5.44 -5.42
CA ARG A 94 -4.92 5.14 -5.75
C ARG A 94 -5.03 4.66 -7.19
N ALA A 95 -6.15 4.01 -7.50
CA ALA A 95 -6.45 3.70 -8.90
C ALA A 95 -6.58 4.98 -9.74
N ILE A 96 -6.24 4.87 -11.03
CA ILE A 96 -6.44 5.95 -12.00
C ILE A 96 -7.93 6.27 -12.12
N LYS A 97 -8.28 7.56 -12.24
CA LYS A 97 -9.68 8.00 -12.41
C LYS A 97 -10.10 7.92 -13.87
N ASP A 98 -11.39 7.73 -14.13
CA ASP A 98 -11.94 7.71 -15.51
C ASP A 98 -11.54 8.95 -16.31
N SER A 99 -11.56 10.15 -15.69
CA SER A 99 -11.14 11.40 -16.32
C SER A 99 -9.64 11.44 -16.69
N GLU A 100 -8.79 10.75 -15.91
CA GLU A 100 -7.37 10.62 -16.20
C GLU A 100 -7.13 9.62 -17.36
N VAL A 101 -7.90 8.53 -17.40
CA VAL A 101 -7.91 7.58 -18.53
C VAL A 101 -8.32 8.29 -19.83
N GLU A 102 -9.38 9.11 -19.80
CA GLU A 102 -9.80 9.92 -20.94
C GLU A 102 -8.70 10.88 -21.40
N SER A 103 -7.98 11.50 -20.47
CA SER A 103 -6.86 12.39 -20.76
C SER A 103 -5.69 11.63 -21.40
N CYS A 104 -5.35 10.44 -20.90
CA CYS A 104 -4.34 9.58 -21.50
C CYS A 104 -4.71 9.20 -22.95
N ALA A 105 -5.96 8.80 -23.17
CA ALA A 105 -6.46 8.44 -24.50
C ALA A 105 -6.39 9.62 -25.50
N ALA A 106 -6.56 10.86 -25.03
CA ALA A 106 -6.47 12.06 -25.88
C ALA A 106 -5.07 12.29 -26.46
N ILE A 107 -4.03 11.79 -25.81
CA ILE A 107 -2.63 11.84 -26.30
C ILE A 107 -2.16 10.49 -26.88
N GLY A 108 -3.07 9.52 -27.01
CA GLY A 108 -2.79 8.20 -27.60
C GLY A 108 -2.12 7.22 -26.65
N ARG A 109 -2.25 7.41 -25.33
CA ARG A 109 -1.77 6.48 -24.30
C ARG A 109 -2.91 5.62 -23.74
N GLU A 110 -2.61 4.35 -23.47
CA GLU A 110 -3.49 3.41 -22.80
C GLU A 110 -2.82 2.97 -21.49
N PRO A 111 -3.23 3.55 -20.34
CA PRO A 111 -2.55 3.30 -19.08
C PRO A 111 -2.74 1.86 -18.62
N ILE A 112 -1.62 1.18 -18.35
CA ILE A 112 -1.57 -0.18 -17.83
C ILE A 112 -1.24 -0.08 -16.34
N GLU A 113 -2.08 -0.66 -15.51
CA GLU A 113 -1.96 -0.67 -14.06
C GLU A 113 -1.11 -1.84 -13.58
N PHE A 114 -0.13 -1.55 -12.74
CA PHE A 114 0.69 -2.55 -12.06
C PHE A 114 0.63 -2.31 -10.56
N ARG A 115 -0.08 -3.17 -9.81
CA ARG A 115 -0.08 -3.10 -8.35
C ARG A 115 1.25 -3.61 -7.80
N VAL A 116 1.93 -2.79 -7.00
CA VAL A 116 3.28 -3.04 -6.51
C VAL A 116 3.36 -3.18 -4.99
N GLY A 117 2.28 -2.90 -4.27
CA GLY A 117 2.24 -3.01 -2.81
C GLY A 117 0.97 -2.44 -2.22
N THR A 118 0.94 -2.35 -0.90
CA THR A 118 -0.13 -1.70 -0.14
C THR A 118 0.50 -0.92 1.01
N ASP A 119 0.18 0.35 1.12
CA ASP A 119 0.45 1.15 2.30
C ASP A 119 -0.72 0.96 3.28
N ALA A 120 -0.42 0.68 4.54
CA ALA A 120 -1.41 0.58 5.60
C ALA A 120 -0.84 1.15 6.88
N LEU A 121 -1.55 2.13 7.43
CA LEU A 121 -1.26 2.63 8.76
C LEU A 121 -2.25 2.05 9.76
N VAL A 122 -1.80 1.90 10.98
CA VAL A 122 -2.62 1.39 12.08
C VAL A 122 -2.65 2.37 13.23
N VAL A 123 -3.81 2.46 13.87
CA VAL A 123 -4.00 3.21 15.09
C VAL A 123 -3.85 2.26 16.28
N THR A 124 -3.00 2.61 17.22
CA THR A 124 -2.63 1.73 18.33
C THR A 124 -2.72 2.42 19.67
N VAL A 125 -3.00 1.63 20.68
CA VAL A 125 -2.95 2.01 22.10
C VAL A 125 -2.08 1.02 22.86
N SER A 126 -1.71 1.34 24.11
CA SER A 126 -1.01 0.39 24.98
C SER A 126 -1.78 -0.92 25.14
N ALA A 127 -1.11 -2.06 25.20
CA ALA A 127 -1.74 -3.35 25.55
C ALA A 127 -2.45 -3.35 26.91
N ALA A 128 -2.11 -2.39 27.78
CA ALA A 128 -2.80 -2.18 29.06
C ALA A 128 -4.13 -1.40 28.92
N ASN A 129 -4.40 -0.76 27.76
CA ASN A 129 -5.66 -0.08 27.50
C ASN A 129 -6.78 -1.12 27.33
N ASP A 130 -7.83 -1.02 28.12
CA ASP A 130 -8.95 -1.97 28.18
C ASP A 130 -10.30 -1.34 27.84
N PHE A 131 -10.33 -0.05 27.44
CA PHE A 131 -11.57 0.67 27.21
C PHE A 131 -11.82 1.06 25.75
N VAL A 132 -10.81 1.09 24.88
CA VAL A 132 -11.01 1.35 23.44
C VAL A 132 -10.51 0.17 22.60
N THR A 133 -11.36 -0.33 21.70
CA THR A 133 -11.03 -1.43 20.77
C THR A 133 -11.43 -1.12 19.34
N ASP A 134 -12.33 -0.15 19.17
CA ASP A 134 -12.87 0.26 17.87
C ASP A 134 -13.19 1.76 17.90
N VAL A 135 -12.94 2.44 16.78
CA VAL A 135 -13.30 3.84 16.55
C VAL A 135 -13.75 4.06 15.10
N SER A 136 -14.63 5.04 14.89
CA SER A 136 -14.93 5.52 13.54
C SER A 136 -13.87 6.51 13.05
N LEU A 137 -13.87 6.83 11.74
CA LEU A 137 -13.03 7.90 11.19
C LEU A 137 -13.39 9.27 11.79
N GLU A 138 -14.68 9.50 12.07
CA GLU A 138 -15.13 10.73 12.75
C GLU A 138 -14.56 10.81 14.19
N GLU A 139 -14.58 9.71 14.93
CA GLU A 139 -14.00 9.64 16.27
C GLU A 139 -12.47 9.79 16.23
N LEU A 140 -11.78 9.25 15.21
CA LEU A 140 -10.36 9.50 15.00
C LEU A 140 -10.07 10.98 14.78
N ALA A 141 -10.87 11.64 13.96
CA ALA A 141 -10.74 13.08 13.75
C ALA A 141 -10.90 13.84 15.07
N MET A 142 -11.87 13.48 15.93
CA MET A 142 -12.01 14.08 17.26
C MET A 142 -10.82 13.77 18.17
N ILE A 143 -10.39 12.52 18.24
CA ILE A 143 -9.27 12.07 19.08
C ILE A 143 -8.00 12.81 18.70
N PHE A 144 -7.71 12.98 17.42
CA PHE A 144 -6.47 13.62 16.97
C PHE A 144 -6.58 15.12 16.74
N SER A 145 -7.72 15.75 17.12
CA SER A 145 -7.89 17.21 17.04
C SER A 145 -8.54 17.80 18.29
N SER A 146 -9.85 17.82 18.38
CA SER A 146 -10.65 18.66 19.28
C SER A 146 -10.91 18.07 20.66
N ALA A 147 -10.78 16.75 20.86
CA ALA A 147 -11.04 16.13 22.14
C ALA A 147 -9.83 16.32 23.09
N ASP A 148 -10.04 16.84 24.28
CA ASP A 148 -9.00 16.96 25.31
C ASP A 148 -8.88 15.64 26.11
N THR A 149 -10.02 15.01 26.39
CA THR A 149 -10.10 13.77 27.17
C THR A 149 -10.79 12.67 26.38
N TRP A 150 -10.55 11.41 26.77
CA TRP A 150 -11.24 10.28 26.16
C TRP A 150 -12.77 10.36 26.30
N SER A 151 -13.26 10.91 27.42
CA SER A 151 -14.71 11.11 27.64
C SER A 151 -15.35 12.18 26.75
N ASP A 152 -14.55 13.02 26.09
CA ASP A 152 -15.07 13.98 25.09
C ASP A 152 -15.48 13.26 23.79
N VAL A 153 -14.93 12.06 23.54
CA VAL A 153 -15.26 11.23 22.38
C VAL A 153 -16.44 10.31 22.69
N ARG A 154 -16.31 9.51 23.78
CA ARG A 154 -17.41 8.66 24.28
C ARG A 154 -17.55 8.87 25.78
N ALA A 155 -18.74 9.23 26.24
CA ALA A 155 -18.99 9.60 27.63
C ALA A 155 -18.70 8.46 28.65
N GLU A 156 -18.70 7.22 28.21
CA GLU A 156 -18.35 6.04 29.02
C GLU A 156 -16.85 5.82 29.14
N TRP A 157 -16.00 6.47 28.36
CA TRP A 157 -14.55 6.38 28.44
C TRP A 157 -13.99 7.25 29.58
N PRO A 158 -12.75 7.01 30.03
CA PRO A 158 -12.16 7.76 31.13
C PRO A 158 -12.08 9.28 30.85
N ALA A 159 -12.34 10.11 31.88
CA ALA A 159 -12.15 11.56 31.83
C ALA A 159 -10.66 11.92 32.03
N GLU A 160 -9.78 11.26 31.28
CA GLU A 160 -8.33 11.42 31.32
C GLU A 160 -7.85 12.00 30.01
N ALA A 161 -6.78 12.79 30.07
CA ALA A 161 -6.22 13.47 28.89
C ALA A 161 -5.69 12.48 27.86
N ILE A 162 -6.01 12.74 26.60
CA ILE A 162 -5.48 11.95 25.46
C ILE A 162 -4.02 12.35 25.23
N GLN A 163 -3.12 11.36 25.25
CA GLN A 163 -1.71 11.54 24.93
C GLN A 163 -1.43 11.01 23.53
N ARG A 164 -1.16 11.92 22.58
CA ARG A 164 -1.01 11.62 21.15
C ARG A 164 0.44 11.49 20.77
N PHE A 165 0.82 10.39 20.14
CA PHE A 165 2.14 10.12 19.60
C PHE A 165 2.00 9.82 18.12
N ILE A 166 2.55 10.69 17.26
CA ILE A 166 2.33 10.62 15.82
C ILE A 166 3.65 10.78 15.05
N PRO A 167 3.74 10.27 13.81
CA PRO A 167 4.88 10.54 12.96
C PRO A 167 5.13 12.04 12.77
N GLY A 168 6.36 12.40 12.44
CA GLY A 168 6.70 13.78 12.09
C GLY A 168 6.08 14.21 10.75
N THR A 169 6.07 15.51 10.51
CA THR A 169 5.43 16.11 9.32
C THR A 169 6.12 15.78 8.00
N ASP A 170 7.33 15.24 8.03
CA ASP A 170 8.05 14.77 6.84
C ASP A 170 7.72 13.31 6.49
N SER A 171 6.88 12.65 7.30
CA SER A 171 6.50 11.25 7.15
C SER A 171 5.32 11.06 6.19
N GLY A 172 5.48 10.19 5.19
CA GLY A 172 4.37 9.78 4.31
C GLY A 172 3.20 9.12 5.05
N THR A 173 3.42 8.56 6.25
CA THR A 173 2.37 8.04 7.13
C THR A 173 1.55 9.17 7.77
N PHE A 174 2.22 10.28 8.15
CA PHE A 174 1.53 11.49 8.60
C PHE A 174 0.66 12.07 7.49
N ASP A 175 1.21 12.28 6.30
CA ASP A 175 0.48 12.78 5.14
C ASP A 175 -0.75 11.94 4.83
N TYR A 176 -0.60 10.61 4.85
CA TYR A 176 -1.72 9.71 4.60
C TYR A 176 -2.81 9.78 5.67
N PHE A 177 -2.44 9.87 6.94
CA PHE A 177 -3.42 10.03 8.01
C PHE A 177 -4.19 11.34 7.86
N VAL A 178 -3.51 12.43 7.54
CA VAL A 178 -4.12 13.74 7.30
C VAL A 178 -5.04 13.70 6.07
N GLU A 179 -4.63 13.05 4.98
CA GLU A 179 -5.47 12.82 3.80
C GLU A 179 -6.74 12.04 4.15
N ALA A 180 -6.60 10.92 4.87
CA ALA A 180 -7.71 9.99 5.14
C ALA A 180 -8.70 10.48 6.20
N VAL A 181 -8.24 11.28 7.18
CA VAL A 181 -9.03 11.65 8.37
C VAL A 181 -9.41 13.15 8.38
N PHE A 182 -8.61 13.98 7.71
CA PHE A 182 -8.74 15.45 7.76
C PHE A 182 -8.84 16.11 6.37
N ASP A 183 -9.11 15.34 5.31
CA ASP A 183 -9.27 15.87 3.94
C ASP A 183 -8.09 16.78 3.50
N GLU A 184 -6.86 16.37 3.79
CA GLU A 184 -5.59 17.07 3.50
C GLU A 184 -5.35 18.34 4.38
N ASP A 185 -6.15 18.61 5.42
CA ASP A 185 -5.94 19.74 6.35
C ASP A 185 -5.15 19.27 7.59
N GLU A 186 -3.89 19.67 7.71
CA GLU A 186 -3.03 19.32 8.84
C GLU A 186 -3.22 20.21 10.08
N GLU A 187 -3.88 21.37 9.96
CA GLU A 187 -4.03 22.32 11.08
C GLU A 187 -4.72 21.69 12.30
N PRO A 188 -5.81 20.91 12.17
CA PRO A 188 -6.49 20.32 13.31
C PRO A 188 -5.61 19.36 14.12
N ILE A 189 -4.87 18.46 13.47
CA ILE A 189 -4.03 17.49 14.16
C ILE A 189 -2.82 18.15 14.84
N LEU A 190 -2.18 19.13 14.20
CA LEU A 190 -1.04 19.86 14.77
C LEU A 190 -1.49 20.77 15.93
N SER A 191 -2.69 21.36 15.86
CA SER A 191 -3.27 22.19 16.93
C SER A 191 -3.59 21.38 18.20
N ALA A 192 -3.77 20.07 18.11
CA ALA A 192 -3.96 19.19 19.25
C ALA A 192 -2.67 18.95 20.08
N ASN A 193 -1.56 19.59 19.70
CA ASN A 193 -0.26 19.51 20.36
C ASN A 193 0.24 18.08 20.58
N PRO A 194 0.30 17.24 19.53
CA PRO A 194 0.81 15.88 19.64
C PRO A 194 2.33 15.84 19.88
N GLN A 195 2.83 14.72 20.33
CA GLN A 195 4.26 14.43 20.36
C GLN A 195 4.65 13.80 19.02
N LEU A 196 5.49 14.51 18.26
CA LEU A 196 5.93 14.10 16.93
C LEU A 196 7.31 13.43 17.02
N SER A 197 7.52 12.39 16.21
CA SER A 197 8.82 11.76 16.02
C SER A 197 8.91 11.13 14.63
N GLU A 198 10.08 11.28 13.97
CA GLU A 198 10.43 10.55 12.75
C GLU A 198 10.93 9.12 13.06
N ASP A 199 11.14 8.77 14.33
CA ASP A 199 11.53 7.44 14.79
C ASP A 199 10.30 6.75 15.41
N ASP A 200 9.75 5.76 14.70
CA ASP A 200 8.58 5.00 15.14
C ASP A 200 8.82 4.25 16.47
N ASN A 201 10.07 3.91 16.80
CA ASN A 201 10.38 3.31 18.10
C ASN A 201 10.11 4.27 19.27
N VAL A 202 10.28 5.57 19.05
CA VAL A 202 9.93 6.62 20.02
C VAL A 202 8.41 6.69 20.19
N LEU A 203 7.66 6.57 19.09
CA LEU A 203 6.20 6.53 19.14
C LEU A 203 5.69 5.30 19.91
N VAL A 204 6.23 4.12 19.61
CA VAL A 204 5.92 2.87 20.33
C VAL A 204 6.21 3.01 21.85
N GLN A 205 7.37 3.58 22.21
CA GLN A 205 7.70 3.82 23.63
C GLN A 205 6.73 4.79 24.29
N GLY A 206 6.33 5.84 23.60
CA GLY A 206 5.35 6.81 24.10
C GLY A 206 3.99 6.17 24.35
N ILE A 207 3.48 5.40 23.37
CA ILE A 207 2.18 4.74 23.45
C ILE A 207 2.19 3.67 24.58
N THR A 208 3.22 2.85 24.67
CA THR A 208 3.32 1.81 25.69
C THR A 208 3.52 2.37 27.11
N GLY A 209 4.03 3.60 27.20
CA GLY A 209 4.29 4.30 28.46
C GLY A 209 3.05 4.78 29.22
N SER A 210 1.87 4.81 28.60
CA SER A 210 0.64 5.32 29.21
C SER A 210 -0.60 4.56 28.78
N LEU A 211 -1.48 4.29 29.74
CA LEU A 211 -2.81 3.72 29.51
C LEU A 211 -3.70 4.61 28.59
N TYR A 212 -3.43 5.92 28.60
CA TYR A 212 -4.23 6.94 27.90
C TYR A 212 -3.55 7.47 26.64
N ALA A 213 -2.48 6.79 26.22
CA ALA A 213 -1.78 7.13 24.99
C ALA A 213 -2.43 6.45 23.77
N ILE A 214 -2.37 7.15 22.66
CA ILE A 214 -2.77 6.69 21.34
C ILE A 214 -1.78 7.22 20.30
N GLY A 215 -1.60 6.48 19.24
CA GLY A 215 -0.79 6.93 18.11
C GLY A 215 -1.03 6.08 16.88
N PHE A 216 -0.36 6.44 15.79
CA PHE A 216 -0.43 5.68 14.55
C PHE A 216 0.95 5.62 13.89
N PHE A 217 1.18 4.57 13.12
CA PHE A 217 2.38 4.31 12.33
C PHE A 217 2.12 3.19 11.33
N GLY A 218 3.09 2.87 10.49
CA GLY A 218 2.99 1.78 9.52
C GLY A 218 2.76 0.43 10.22
N TYR A 219 1.91 -0.42 9.62
CA TYR A 219 1.55 -1.72 10.20
C TYR A 219 2.77 -2.62 10.48
N ALA A 220 3.85 -2.51 9.71
CA ALA A 220 5.07 -3.29 9.92
C ALA A 220 5.62 -3.13 11.35
N TYR A 221 5.65 -1.90 11.87
CA TYR A 221 6.08 -1.63 13.25
C TYR A 221 5.13 -2.20 14.31
N TYR A 222 3.82 -2.25 14.02
CA TYR A 222 2.89 -2.93 14.92
C TYR A 222 3.21 -4.43 15.02
N VAL A 223 3.47 -5.10 13.91
CA VAL A 223 3.77 -6.55 13.89
C VAL A 223 4.98 -6.87 14.76
N GLU A 224 6.00 -6.01 14.77
CA GLU A 224 7.18 -6.18 15.61
C GLU A 224 6.92 -5.91 17.11
N ASN A 225 5.84 -5.18 17.44
CA ASN A 225 5.52 -4.73 18.81
C ASN A 225 4.14 -5.20 19.31
N GLN A 226 3.51 -6.17 18.65
CA GLN A 226 2.15 -6.64 18.94
C GLN A 226 1.92 -7.17 20.38
N ASP A 227 2.98 -7.55 21.08
CA ASP A 227 2.89 -7.97 22.50
C ASP A 227 2.69 -6.78 23.46
N ALA A 228 3.04 -5.56 23.04
CA ALA A 228 3.00 -4.35 23.85
C ALA A 228 1.88 -3.36 23.43
N LEU A 229 1.29 -3.57 22.28
CA LEU A 229 0.29 -2.70 21.67
C LEU A 229 -1.00 -3.44 21.33
N ASN A 230 -2.13 -2.75 21.50
CA ASN A 230 -3.40 -3.15 20.90
C ASN A 230 -3.68 -2.28 19.68
N ILE A 231 -4.00 -2.95 18.56
CA ILE A 231 -4.48 -2.28 17.35
C ILE A 231 -5.98 -2.01 17.48
N LEU A 232 -6.43 -0.85 17.02
CA LEU A 232 -7.85 -0.52 16.98
C LEU A 232 -8.47 -0.95 15.65
N SER A 233 -9.68 -1.49 15.70
CA SER A 233 -10.54 -1.60 14.52
C SER A 233 -11.01 -0.21 14.11
N ILE A 234 -11.09 0.04 12.80
CA ILE A 234 -11.61 1.29 12.23
C ILE A 234 -12.90 0.96 11.48
N GLU A 235 -13.99 1.66 11.81
CA GLU A 235 -15.34 1.36 11.28
C GLU A 235 -15.76 -0.11 11.49
N GLY A 236 -15.33 -0.73 12.59
CA GLY A 236 -15.58 -2.14 12.88
C GLY A 236 -14.72 -3.13 12.10
N ILE A 237 -13.75 -2.65 11.32
CA ILE A 237 -12.87 -3.48 10.49
C ILE A 237 -11.50 -3.56 11.13
N GLU A 238 -11.07 -4.78 11.44
CA GLU A 238 -9.73 -5.05 11.99
C GLU A 238 -8.67 -5.00 10.89
N ALA A 239 -7.53 -4.36 11.18
CA ALA A 239 -6.39 -4.38 10.28
C ALA A 239 -5.70 -5.76 10.34
N ASN A 240 -5.71 -6.47 9.23
CA ASN A 240 -4.99 -7.72 9.04
C ASN A 240 -4.65 -7.88 7.55
N ALA A 241 -3.80 -8.85 7.21
CA ALA A 241 -3.34 -9.03 5.85
C ALA A 241 -4.47 -9.13 4.81
N LEU A 242 -5.62 -9.74 5.17
CA LEU A 242 -6.74 -9.89 4.25
C LEU A 242 -7.47 -8.54 4.02
N THR A 243 -7.84 -7.85 5.11
CA THR A 243 -8.59 -6.58 5.03
C THR A 243 -7.75 -5.42 4.49
N ILE A 244 -6.43 -5.51 4.64
CA ILE A 244 -5.47 -4.57 4.05
C ILE A 244 -5.34 -4.80 2.54
N ASP A 245 -5.21 -6.07 2.11
CA ASP A 245 -5.03 -6.40 0.70
C ASP A 245 -6.29 -6.18 -0.14
N ASP A 246 -7.46 -6.55 0.39
CA ASP A 246 -8.74 -6.37 -0.32
C ASP A 246 -9.28 -4.92 -0.24
N GLY A 247 -8.58 -4.04 0.49
CA GLY A 247 -8.92 -2.62 0.62
C GLY A 247 -10.14 -2.35 1.49
N SER A 248 -10.62 -3.32 2.27
CA SER A 248 -11.75 -3.11 3.19
C SER A 248 -11.35 -2.36 4.46
N TYR A 249 -10.08 -2.46 4.90
CA TYR A 249 -9.57 -1.67 6.02
C TYR A 249 -9.44 -0.20 5.62
N PRO A 250 -10.11 0.75 6.32
CA PRO A 250 -10.23 2.14 5.86
C PRO A 250 -8.92 2.92 5.77
N LEU A 251 -7.88 2.49 6.50
CA LEU A 251 -6.58 3.14 6.52
C LEU A 251 -5.53 2.29 5.77
N ALA A 252 -5.95 1.64 4.68
CA ALA A 252 -5.09 0.95 3.73
C ALA A 252 -5.33 1.51 2.33
N ARG A 253 -4.25 1.68 1.57
CA ARG A 253 -4.32 2.13 0.18
C ARG A 253 -3.39 1.33 -0.72
N PRO A 254 -3.86 0.92 -1.91
CA PRO A 254 -3.04 0.21 -2.88
C PRO A 254 -1.99 1.13 -3.47
N LEU A 255 -0.80 0.57 -3.73
CA LEU A 255 0.30 1.26 -4.40
C LEU A 255 0.45 0.73 -5.82
N PHE A 256 0.53 1.65 -6.78
CA PHE A 256 0.60 1.34 -8.20
C PHE A 256 1.74 2.08 -8.88
N ILE A 257 2.24 1.47 -9.95
CA ILE A 257 2.91 2.17 -11.03
C ILE A 257 2.10 1.97 -12.31
N TYR A 258 2.07 2.97 -13.19
CA TYR A 258 1.38 2.95 -14.48
C TYR A 258 2.37 3.22 -15.59
N SER A 259 2.20 2.54 -16.72
CA SER A 259 2.92 2.84 -17.97
C SER A 259 2.00 2.58 -19.16
N ASP A 260 2.55 2.58 -20.37
CA ASP A 260 1.85 2.36 -21.63
C ASP A 260 2.65 1.41 -22.51
N ALA A 261 1.96 0.54 -23.26
CA ALA A 261 2.60 -0.45 -24.13
C ALA A 261 3.51 0.18 -25.17
N GLY A 262 3.08 1.30 -25.78
CA GLY A 262 3.88 2.04 -26.77
C GLY A 262 5.18 2.57 -26.18
N ILE A 263 5.15 3.10 -24.93
CA ILE A 263 6.34 3.55 -24.20
C ILE A 263 7.29 2.39 -23.98
N MET A 264 6.78 1.25 -23.48
CA MET A 264 7.59 0.07 -23.19
C MET A 264 8.26 -0.53 -24.43
N VAL A 265 7.67 -0.35 -25.62
CA VAL A 265 8.29 -0.75 -26.90
C VAL A 265 9.31 0.25 -27.39
N GLU A 266 8.97 1.54 -27.35
CA GLU A 266 9.86 2.62 -27.82
C GLU A 266 11.11 2.73 -26.93
N LYS A 267 10.94 2.46 -25.63
CA LYS A 267 11.98 2.55 -24.60
C LYS A 267 12.22 1.19 -23.91
N PRO A 268 13.02 0.29 -24.50
CA PRO A 268 13.28 -1.04 -23.93
C PRO A 268 13.81 -1.02 -22.50
N GLN A 269 14.50 0.04 -22.05
CA GLN A 269 14.97 0.22 -20.68
C GLN A 269 13.79 0.43 -19.71
N VAL A 270 12.70 1.07 -20.16
CA VAL A 270 11.48 1.23 -19.33
C VAL A 270 10.78 -0.11 -19.15
N ASN A 271 10.63 -0.87 -20.24
CA ASN A 271 10.11 -2.24 -20.22
C ASN A 271 10.89 -3.12 -19.24
N ALA A 272 12.21 -3.13 -19.39
CA ALA A 272 13.10 -3.92 -18.55
C ALA A 272 13.03 -3.51 -17.08
N PHE A 273 12.96 -2.20 -16.78
CA PHE A 273 12.81 -1.69 -15.42
C PHE A 273 11.46 -2.10 -14.79
N ILE A 274 10.35 -2.04 -15.53
CA ILE A 274 9.05 -2.49 -15.04
C ILE A 274 9.06 -4.00 -14.78
N SER A 275 9.61 -4.81 -15.69
CA SER A 275 9.78 -6.25 -15.47
C SER A 275 10.62 -6.57 -14.23
N PHE A 276 11.73 -5.86 -14.05
CA PHE A 276 12.58 -5.96 -12.87
C PHE A 276 11.83 -5.54 -11.60
N TYR A 277 11.11 -4.44 -11.64
CA TYR A 277 10.31 -3.95 -10.52
C TYR A 277 9.31 -5.01 -10.06
N LEU A 278 8.47 -5.53 -10.98
CA LEU A 278 7.46 -6.55 -10.68
C LEU A 278 8.07 -7.89 -10.22
N THR A 279 9.32 -8.17 -10.59
CA THR A 279 10.03 -9.39 -10.17
C THR A 279 10.52 -9.29 -8.73
N TYR A 280 11.03 -8.12 -8.33
CA TYR A 280 11.77 -7.98 -7.08
C TYR A 280 11.09 -7.11 -6.02
N VAL A 281 9.95 -6.49 -6.31
CA VAL A 281 9.28 -5.57 -5.39
C VAL A 281 8.95 -6.19 -4.03
N ASN A 282 8.55 -7.46 -4.00
CA ASN A 282 8.22 -8.14 -2.76
C ASN A 282 9.45 -8.44 -1.87
N ASP A 283 10.66 -8.38 -2.43
CA ASP A 283 11.90 -8.49 -1.65
C ASP A 283 12.20 -7.19 -0.87
N GLU A 284 11.73 -6.04 -1.39
CA GLU A 284 12.09 -4.71 -0.91
C GLU A 284 10.96 -3.98 -0.17
N VAL A 285 9.71 -4.31 -0.47
CA VAL A 285 8.53 -3.55 -0.01
C VAL A 285 8.40 -3.50 1.50
N ILE A 286 8.79 -4.58 2.20
CA ILE A 286 8.73 -4.66 3.67
C ILE A 286 9.79 -3.76 4.29
N ASP A 287 11.00 -3.70 3.72
CA ASP A 287 12.08 -2.84 4.21
C ASP A 287 11.76 -1.34 4.06
N VAL A 288 10.86 -0.99 3.13
CA VAL A 288 10.32 0.37 2.97
C VAL A 288 9.19 0.66 3.97
N GLY A 289 8.66 -0.36 4.65
CA GLY A 289 7.58 -0.22 5.63
C GLY A 289 6.18 -0.46 5.07
N TYR A 290 6.07 -1.00 3.85
CA TYR A 290 4.78 -1.31 3.20
C TYR A 290 4.52 -2.82 3.16
N PHE A 291 3.31 -3.18 2.73
CA PHE A 291 2.91 -4.57 2.51
C PHE A 291 3.19 -5.02 1.08
N PRO A 292 3.63 -6.26 0.90
CA PRO A 292 3.58 -6.89 -0.41
C PRO A 292 2.15 -6.86 -0.95
N ALA A 293 1.98 -6.61 -2.25
CA ALA A 293 0.73 -6.94 -2.91
C ALA A 293 0.47 -8.44 -2.77
N SER A 294 -0.80 -8.85 -2.66
CA SER A 294 -1.12 -10.29 -2.65
C SER A 294 -0.56 -11.00 -3.89
N ALA A 295 -0.41 -12.32 -3.78
CA ALA A 295 0.03 -13.12 -4.92
C ALA A 295 -0.91 -12.95 -6.11
N ASP A 296 -2.23 -12.85 -5.88
CA ASP A 296 -3.22 -12.61 -6.94
C ASP A 296 -3.04 -11.24 -7.59
N ALA A 297 -2.85 -10.17 -6.79
CA ALA A 297 -2.67 -8.82 -7.29
C ALA A 297 -1.34 -8.66 -8.06
N LEU A 298 -0.24 -9.22 -7.54
CA LEU A 298 1.05 -9.20 -8.23
C LEU A 298 1.04 -10.04 -9.51
N ASN A 299 0.37 -11.20 -9.49
CA ASN A 299 0.19 -12.02 -10.67
C ASN A 299 -0.68 -11.32 -11.73
N ALA A 300 -1.72 -10.58 -11.31
CA ALA A 300 -2.50 -9.74 -12.22
C ALA A 300 -1.63 -8.66 -12.89
N ALA A 301 -0.77 -7.97 -12.12
CA ALA A 301 0.17 -6.99 -12.65
C ALA A 301 1.18 -7.62 -13.64
N LYS A 302 1.73 -8.80 -13.31
CA LYS A 302 2.64 -9.54 -14.20
C LYS A 302 1.93 -10.00 -15.49
N ASN A 303 0.67 -10.43 -15.41
CA ASN A 303 -0.13 -10.77 -16.60
C ASN A 303 -0.39 -9.55 -17.46
N ALA A 304 -0.79 -8.41 -16.87
CA ALA A 304 -1.01 -7.18 -17.60
C ALA A 304 0.26 -6.73 -18.36
N PHE A 305 1.43 -6.89 -17.73
CA PHE A 305 2.72 -6.65 -18.39
C PHE A 305 2.96 -7.59 -19.58
N LEU A 306 2.72 -8.91 -19.41
CA LEU A 306 2.91 -9.90 -20.48
C LEU A 306 1.92 -9.70 -21.62
N ASP A 307 0.66 -9.40 -21.32
CA ASP A 307 -0.38 -9.15 -22.33
C ASP A 307 -0.04 -7.91 -23.17
N ALA A 308 0.41 -6.84 -22.53
CA ALA A 308 0.86 -5.63 -23.23
C ALA A 308 2.04 -5.90 -24.20
N MET A 309 2.90 -6.88 -23.88
CA MET A 309 4.01 -7.27 -24.77
C MET A 309 3.60 -8.23 -25.89
N MET A 310 2.44 -8.91 -25.78
CA MET A 310 1.95 -9.86 -26.80
C MET A 310 1.05 -9.20 -27.85
N GLU A 311 0.42 -8.06 -27.53
CA GLU A 311 -0.52 -7.36 -28.44
C GLU A 311 0.20 -6.47 -29.49
N MET A 312 1.52 -6.44 -29.46
CA MET A 312 2.37 -5.66 -30.37
C MET A 312 3.12 -6.55 -31.35
#